data_8c82f30355466f47a4d8109b49a73b8a
#
_entry.id   8c82f30355466f47a4d8109b49a73b8a
#
_cell.length_a   1.000
_cell.length_b   1.000
_cell.length_c   1.000
_cell.angle_alpha   90.00
_cell.angle_beta   90.00
_cell.angle_gamma   90.00
#
_symmetry.space_group_name_H-M   'P 1'
#
loop_
_entity.id
_entity.type
_entity.pdbx_description
1 polymer ?
#
loop_
_entity_poly.entity_id
_entity_poly.type
_entity_poly.pdbx_seq_one_letter_code
_entity_poly.pdbx_strand_id
1 'polypeptide(L)'
;MKKVYYFLIAAILILIISFFGIRNTSVQNFLIDLIFESQLNNQDKRITFEGDYIIGLVCGSRGPLPGEGRAEPCIMIKTPDHMFVVDTGDGSRQNLINWGINLGNLDAVLFTHLHSDHISDLADFHLYSWVAQNRGEKLPVYGPRGTQLVTEGISRAYELDMEYRTLHHGEDVAPSDITGFNTTIIDLDNPVIFDDKKLKITAFEVDHPPVEPSLGFRFDYKGRSIVISGDTDYSTNLIAQAKDADLLFHDALSYKMIGRAEELSDNIQRPQLSRIFYDIQEYHASPIEAAQAANEANVKELIFYHLIPAPQSFIAKILFVEGVNDVRPDNWTLADDGTMAILPVNSDEIKITNID
;
A
#
# COMPACT_ATOMS: atom_id res chain seq x y z
N MET A 1 10.72 -42.35 37.56
CA MET A 1 10.84 -41.25 38.53
C MET A 1 12.20 -40.52 38.44
N LYS A 2 13.36 -41.18 38.48
CA LYS A 2 14.68 -40.52 38.43
C LYS A 2 14.90 -39.66 37.15
N LYS A 3 14.48 -40.11 35.94
CA LYS A 3 14.65 -39.35 34.70
C LYS A 3 13.84 -38.04 34.66
N VAL A 4 12.64 -38.04 35.24
CA VAL A 4 11.80 -36.82 35.33
C VAL A 4 12.39 -35.80 36.28
N TYR A 5 12.98 -36.27 37.40
CA TYR A 5 13.65 -35.44 38.38
C TYR A 5 14.89 -34.73 37.79
N TYR A 6 15.72 -35.44 37.03
CA TYR A 6 16.87 -34.85 36.33
C TYR A 6 16.46 -33.83 35.24
N PHE A 7 15.35 -34.10 34.53
CA PHE A 7 14.82 -33.17 33.56
C PHE A 7 14.32 -31.85 34.19
N LEU A 8 13.63 -31.98 35.36
CA LEU A 8 13.17 -30.81 36.12
C LEU A 8 14.34 -29.98 36.68
N ILE A 9 15.37 -30.64 37.21
CA ILE A 9 16.58 -29.96 37.69
C ILE A 9 17.29 -29.23 36.54
N ALA A 10 17.44 -29.88 35.38
CA ALA A 10 18.04 -29.26 34.20
C ALA A 10 17.25 -28.06 33.73
N ALA A 11 15.91 -28.15 33.68
CA ALA A 11 15.02 -27.04 33.31
C ALA A 11 15.13 -25.86 34.30
N ILE A 12 15.17 -26.12 35.60
CA ILE A 12 15.35 -25.10 36.65
C ILE A 12 16.74 -24.44 36.54
N LEU A 13 17.79 -25.20 36.28
CA LEU A 13 19.14 -24.67 36.08
C LEU A 13 19.21 -23.79 34.83
N ILE A 14 18.59 -24.19 33.73
CA ILE A 14 18.50 -23.37 32.51
C ILE A 14 17.76 -22.07 32.81
N LEU A 15 16.65 -22.10 33.53
CA LEU A 15 15.90 -20.90 33.92
C LEU A 15 16.73 -19.98 34.82
N ILE A 16 17.48 -20.52 35.79
CA ILE A 16 18.37 -19.75 36.66
C ILE A 16 19.51 -19.12 35.86
N ILE A 17 20.18 -19.89 34.98
CA ILE A 17 21.27 -19.39 34.14
C ILE A 17 20.74 -18.33 33.18
N SER A 18 19.57 -18.53 32.59
CA SER A 18 18.91 -17.52 31.71
C SER A 18 18.57 -16.26 32.51
N PHE A 19 18.02 -16.38 33.71
CA PHE A 19 17.64 -15.24 34.55
C PHE A 19 18.85 -14.41 35.01
N PHE A 20 19.95 -15.07 35.40
CA PHE A 20 21.18 -14.38 35.78
C PHE A 20 21.98 -13.91 34.57
N GLY A 21 21.95 -14.68 33.46
CA GLY A 21 22.58 -14.29 32.20
C GLY A 21 21.96 -13.00 31.62
N ILE A 22 20.62 -12.92 31.59
CA ILE A 22 19.91 -11.71 31.11
C ILE A 22 20.19 -10.46 31.97
N ARG A 23 20.58 -10.64 33.22
CA ARG A 23 20.97 -9.53 34.11
C ARG A 23 22.42 -9.07 33.95
N ASN A 24 23.23 -9.83 33.23
CA ASN A 24 24.60 -9.44 32.92
C ASN A 24 24.60 -8.40 31.81
N THR A 25 25.21 -7.24 32.03
CA THR A 25 25.24 -6.10 31.08
C THR A 25 25.83 -6.49 29.73
N SER A 26 26.85 -7.35 29.70
CA SER A 26 27.44 -7.82 28.42
C SER A 26 26.49 -8.69 27.63
N VAL A 27 25.68 -9.54 28.29
CA VAL A 27 24.65 -10.36 27.65
C VAL A 27 23.51 -9.47 27.16
N GLN A 28 23.11 -8.48 27.96
CA GLN A 28 22.11 -7.51 27.55
C GLN A 28 22.55 -6.73 26.30
N ASN A 29 23.76 -6.20 26.29
CA ASN A 29 24.30 -5.48 25.14
C ASN A 29 24.36 -6.37 23.91
N PHE A 30 24.87 -7.60 24.02
CA PHE A 30 24.88 -8.56 22.92
C PHE A 30 23.47 -8.84 22.35
N LEU A 31 22.47 -9.02 23.24
CA LEU A 31 21.08 -9.23 22.78
C LEU A 31 20.49 -7.97 22.15
N ILE A 32 20.81 -6.79 22.69
CA ILE A 32 20.40 -5.49 22.13
C ILE A 32 21.03 -5.30 20.75
N ASP A 33 22.34 -5.54 20.63
CA ASP A 33 23.05 -5.44 19.36
C ASP A 33 22.44 -6.37 18.31
N LEU A 34 22.15 -7.63 18.68
CA LEU A 34 21.54 -8.62 17.78
C LEU A 34 20.15 -8.18 17.27
N ILE A 35 19.36 -7.55 18.14
CA ILE A 35 18.03 -7.01 17.77
C ILE A 35 18.18 -5.81 16.84
N PHE A 36 18.98 -4.83 17.21
CA PHE A 36 19.07 -3.57 16.46
C PHE A 36 19.90 -3.69 15.18
N GLU A 37 21.00 -4.48 15.16
CA GLU A 37 21.75 -4.73 13.93
C GLU A 37 20.90 -5.35 12.83
N SER A 38 20.00 -6.28 13.20
CA SER A 38 19.08 -6.88 12.23
C SER A 38 18.11 -5.86 11.64
N GLN A 39 17.62 -4.93 12.45
CA GLN A 39 16.67 -3.89 11.99
C GLN A 39 17.37 -2.79 11.17
N LEU A 40 18.53 -2.32 11.64
CA LEU A 40 19.26 -1.20 11.00
C LEU A 40 19.91 -1.60 9.67
N ASN A 41 20.32 -2.87 9.50
CA ASN A 41 21.05 -3.34 8.32
C ASN A 41 20.16 -3.95 7.22
N ASN A 42 18.84 -3.99 7.39
CA ASN A 42 17.94 -4.67 6.44
C ASN A 42 17.12 -3.75 5.55
N GLN A 43 17.51 -2.48 5.43
CA GLN A 43 16.80 -1.54 4.56
C GLN A 43 16.90 -1.95 3.09
N ASP A 44 15.78 -1.88 2.38
CA ASP A 44 15.60 -2.14 0.94
C ASP A 44 16.01 -3.53 0.41
N LYS A 45 16.56 -4.42 1.25
CA LYS A 45 17.06 -5.73 0.80
C LYS A 45 15.98 -6.65 0.24
N ARG A 46 14.73 -6.50 0.70
CA ARG A 46 13.61 -7.35 0.27
C ARG A 46 13.03 -6.97 -1.09
N ILE A 47 13.33 -5.75 -1.56
CA ILE A 47 12.83 -5.19 -2.82
C ILE A 47 13.93 -4.87 -3.82
N THR A 48 15.16 -5.35 -3.57
CA THR A 48 16.28 -5.21 -4.48
C THR A 48 16.58 -6.54 -5.14
N PHE A 49 16.51 -6.59 -6.46
CA PHE A 49 16.75 -7.77 -7.28
C PHE A 49 17.85 -7.50 -8.28
N GLU A 50 18.47 -8.57 -8.83
CA GLU A 50 19.45 -8.43 -9.89
C GLU A 50 18.78 -8.04 -11.22
N GLY A 51 19.41 -7.13 -11.96
CA GLY A 51 18.94 -6.66 -13.26
C GLY A 51 17.95 -5.51 -13.21
N ASP A 52 17.32 -5.25 -14.34
CA ASP A 52 16.29 -4.22 -14.52
C ASP A 52 14.90 -4.81 -14.29
N TYR A 53 14.07 -4.09 -13.55
CA TYR A 53 12.70 -4.53 -13.20
C TYR A 53 11.80 -3.34 -12.87
N ILE A 54 10.50 -3.56 -12.93
CA ILE A 54 9.50 -2.77 -12.23
C ILE A 54 8.74 -3.68 -11.27
N ILE A 55 8.50 -3.21 -10.06
CA ILE A 55 7.77 -3.92 -9.01
C ILE A 55 6.52 -3.13 -8.63
N GLY A 56 5.40 -3.84 -8.45
CA GLY A 56 4.23 -3.37 -7.72
C GLY A 56 4.09 -4.14 -6.42
N LEU A 57 4.04 -3.44 -5.28
CA LEU A 57 3.89 -4.02 -3.95
C LEU A 57 2.65 -3.45 -3.26
N VAL A 58 1.73 -4.31 -2.86
CA VAL A 58 0.55 -3.93 -2.09
C VAL A 58 0.95 -3.66 -0.65
N CYS A 59 1.06 -2.39 -0.26
CA CYS A 59 1.36 -1.97 1.10
C CYS A 59 0.11 -1.82 1.97
N GLY A 60 -1.08 -1.78 1.35
CA GLY A 60 -2.37 -1.86 2.01
C GLY A 60 -3.42 -2.38 1.05
N SER A 61 -4.16 -3.40 1.47
CA SER A 61 -5.04 -4.18 0.59
C SER A 61 -6.53 -4.06 0.90
N ARG A 62 -6.92 -3.45 2.05
CA ARG A 62 -8.35 -3.29 2.40
C ARG A 62 -8.88 -1.91 2.04
N GLY A 63 -10.18 -1.81 1.77
CA GLY A 63 -10.91 -0.55 1.73
C GLY A 63 -11.31 -0.05 3.13
N PRO A 64 -12.18 0.98 3.25
CA PRO A 64 -12.43 1.72 4.50
C PRO A 64 -13.21 0.94 5.56
N LEU A 65 -13.87 -0.18 5.20
CA LEU A 65 -14.64 -0.94 6.16
C LEU A 65 -13.75 -1.55 7.25
N PRO A 66 -14.23 -1.60 8.51
CA PRO A 66 -13.46 -2.17 9.60
C PRO A 66 -12.96 -3.59 9.32
N GLY A 67 -11.68 -3.84 9.60
CA GLY A 67 -11.03 -5.14 9.41
C GLY A 67 -9.74 -5.20 10.21
N GLU A 68 -9.31 -6.41 10.59
CA GLU A 68 -8.06 -6.62 11.31
C GLU A 68 -6.96 -7.12 10.37
N GLY A 69 -5.70 -6.79 10.67
CA GLY A 69 -4.52 -7.38 10.06
C GLY A 69 -4.22 -6.95 8.62
N ARG A 70 -4.88 -5.89 8.11
CA ARG A 70 -4.61 -5.30 6.80
C ARG A 70 -4.62 -3.79 6.89
N ALA A 71 -3.69 -3.15 6.20
CA ALA A 71 -3.69 -1.71 6.00
C ALA A 71 -4.69 -1.27 4.92
N GLU A 72 -5.08 -0.01 4.97
CA GLU A 72 -5.88 0.67 3.95
C GLU A 72 -5.08 0.93 2.68
N PRO A 73 -5.70 1.36 1.57
CA PRO A 73 -5.12 1.29 0.23
C PRO A 73 -3.73 1.92 0.11
N CYS A 74 -2.83 1.15 -0.45
CA CYS A 74 -1.48 1.60 -0.74
C CYS A 74 -0.82 0.65 -1.74
N ILE A 75 -0.29 1.19 -2.85
CA ILE A 75 0.56 0.45 -3.79
C ILE A 75 1.91 1.16 -3.91
N MET A 76 3.00 0.46 -3.63
CA MET A 76 4.33 0.97 -3.91
C MET A 76 4.81 0.47 -5.28
N ILE A 77 5.29 1.38 -6.13
CA ILE A 77 5.96 1.08 -7.39
C ILE A 77 7.46 1.33 -7.23
N LYS A 78 8.27 0.34 -7.57
CA LYS A 78 9.73 0.41 -7.46
C LYS A 78 10.40 -0.02 -8.76
N THR A 79 11.36 0.77 -9.20
CA THR A 79 12.38 0.40 -10.19
C THR A 79 13.77 0.46 -9.53
N PRO A 80 14.88 0.08 -10.18
CA PRO A 80 16.21 0.28 -9.62
C PRO A 80 16.51 1.72 -9.21
N ASP A 81 15.99 2.70 -9.98
CA ASP A 81 16.32 4.12 -9.82
C ASP A 81 15.21 4.90 -9.06
N HIS A 82 13.96 4.43 -9.04
CA HIS A 82 12.78 5.19 -8.57
C HIS A 82 11.89 4.40 -7.62
N MET A 83 11.22 5.13 -6.72
CA MET A 83 10.19 4.61 -5.83
C MET A 83 9.04 5.61 -5.67
N PHE A 84 7.83 5.16 -5.95
CA PHE A 84 6.59 5.91 -5.80
C PHE A 84 5.62 5.15 -4.92
N VAL A 85 4.75 5.86 -4.21
CA VAL A 85 3.64 5.28 -3.47
C VAL A 85 2.35 5.89 -4.00
N VAL A 86 1.40 5.04 -4.39
CA VAL A 86 0.03 5.42 -4.76
C VAL A 86 -0.85 5.17 -3.55
N ASP A 87 -1.44 6.22 -3.04
CA ASP A 87 -2.22 6.33 -1.82
C ASP A 87 -1.44 5.96 -0.53
N THR A 88 -1.90 6.49 0.59
CA THR A 88 -1.27 6.35 1.90
C THR A 88 -2.32 6.05 2.97
N GLY A 89 -3.01 4.93 2.80
CA GLY A 89 -4.04 4.50 3.75
C GLY A 89 -3.48 4.08 5.11
N ASP A 90 -4.35 4.06 6.13
CA ASP A 90 -4.00 3.76 7.52
C ASP A 90 -3.26 2.42 7.66
N GLY A 91 -2.11 2.44 8.33
CA GLY A 91 -1.23 1.28 8.56
C GLY A 91 -0.25 0.97 7.43
N SER A 92 -0.38 1.60 6.25
CA SER A 92 0.46 1.31 5.08
C SER A 92 1.91 1.70 5.29
N ARG A 93 2.18 2.86 5.90
CA ARG A 93 3.53 3.26 6.28
C ARG A 93 4.15 2.25 7.25
N GLN A 94 3.38 1.74 8.23
CA GLN A 94 3.91 0.76 9.18
C GLN A 94 4.32 -0.54 8.49
N ASN A 95 3.56 -1.01 7.51
CA ASN A 95 3.92 -2.17 6.69
C ASN A 95 5.26 -1.94 5.97
N LEU A 96 5.41 -0.82 5.26
CA LEU A 96 6.64 -0.51 4.53
C LEU A 96 7.86 -0.46 5.45
N ILE A 97 7.75 0.17 6.62
CA ILE A 97 8.86 0.22 7.60
C ILE A 97 9.18 -1.16 8.16
N ASN A 98 8.17 -1.97 8.49
CA ASN A 98 8.38 -3.34 8.98
C ASN A 98 9.08 -4.23 7.95
N TRP A 99 8.84 -3.97 6.66
CA TRP A 99 9.54 -4.67 5.56
C TRP A 99 10.92 -4.09 5.25
N GLY A 100 11.34 -3.04 5.95
CA GLY A 100 12.66 -2.42 5.81
C GLY A 100 12.77 -1.47 4.62
N ILE A 101 11.64 -0.97 4.10
CA ILE A 101 11.63 0.00 2.99
C ILE A 101 12.10 1.37 3.48
N ASN A 102 13.04 1.96 2.76
CA ASN A 102 13.56 3.29 3.07
C ASN A 102 12.72 4.39 2.37
N LEU A 103 11.81 5.02 3.12
CA LEU A 103 10.96 6.10 2.62
C LEU A 103 11.74 7.40 2.33
N GLY A 104 12.99 7.54 2.77
CA GLY A 104 13.88 8.64 2.37
C GLY A 104 14.16 8.64 0.86
N ASN A 105 14.07 7.48 0.23
CA ASN A 105 14.24 7.30 -1.22
C ASN A 105 12.94 7.47 -2.02
N LEU A 106 11.83 7.86 -1.39
CA LEU A 106 10.54 8.01 -2.04
C LEU A 106 10.55 9.25 -2.96
N ASP A 107 10.40 9.05 -4.26
CA ASP A 107 10.35 10.15 -5.23
C ASP A 107 9.08 10.98 -5.05
N ALA A 108 7.91 10.35 -4.90
CA ALA A 108 6.65 11.04 -4.62
C ALA A 108 5.57 10.10 -4.06
N VAL A 109 4.58 10.73 -3.41
CA VAL A 109 3.25 10.17 -3.16
C VAL A 109 2.30 10.63 -4.27
N LEU A 110 1.50 9.71 -4.80
CA LEU A 110 0.49 9.96 -5.83
C LEU A 110 -0.89 9.64 -5.25
N PHE A 111 -1.79 10.60 -5.17
CA PHE A 111 -3.16 10.35 -4.71
C PHE A 111 -4.10 10.07 -5.87
N THR A 112 -4.84 8.98 -5.77
CA THR A 112 -5.94 8.66 -6.69
C THR A 112 -7.11 9.60 -6.46
N HIS A 113 -7.50 9.76 -5.20
CA HIS A 113 -8.54 10.69 -4.74
C HIS A 113 -8.36 11.01 -3.24
N LEU A 114 -9.28 11.74 -2.64
CA LEU A 114 -9.08 12.31 -1.30
C LEU A 114 -10.02 11.74 -0.23
N HIS A 115 -10.54 10.52 -0.39
CA HIS A 115 -11.18 9.83 0.73
C HIS A 115 -10.16 9.54 1.84
N SER A 116 -10.64 9.45 3.07
CA SER A 116 -9.78 9.36 4.26
C SER A 116 -8.89 8.12 4.26
N ASP A 117 -9.38 7.01 3.78
CA ASP A 117 -8.63 5.75 3.68
C ASP A 117 -7.49 5.77 2.64
N HIS A 118 -7.44 6.77 1.77
CA HIS A 118 -6.34 6.97 0.81
C HIS A 118 -5.27 7.97 1.29
N ILE A 119 -5.57 8.82 2.29
CA ILE A 119 -4.71 9.93 2.70
C ILE A 119 -4.26 9.89 4.16
N SER A 120 -4.81 8.97 4.97
CA SER A 120 -4.71 8.99 6.45
C SER A 120 -3.28 8.92 6.99
N ASP A 121 -2.38 8.15 6.38
CA ASP A 121 -0.99 7.98 6.81
C ASP A 121 -0.02 9.02 6.21
N LEU A 122 -0.47 9.99 5.39
CA LEU A 122 0.43 10.95 4.74
C LEU A 122 1.35 11.69 5.73
N ALA A 123 0.82 12.06 6.90
CA ALA A 123 1.62 12.70 7.95
C ALA A 123 2.78 11.82 8.43
N ASP A 124 2.51 10.54 8.57
CA ASP A 124 3.48 9.54 8.99
C ASP A 124 4.52 9.23 7.89
N PHE A 125 4.12 9.19 6.62
CA PHE A 125 5.05 9.12 5.49
C PHE A 125 6.00 10.30 5.47
N HIS A 126 5.49 11.52 5.68
CA HIS A 126 6.31 12.72 5.79
C HIS A 126 7.30 12.59 6.94
N LEU A 127 6.82 12.30 8.15
CA LEU A 127 7.64 12.23 9.35
C LEU A 127 8.80 11.25 9.21
N TYR A 128 8.51 10.01 8.74
CA TYR A 128 9.54 8.98 8.63
C TYR A 128 10.56 9.28 7.54
N SER A 129 10.13 9.77 6.38
CA SER A 129 11.04 10.14 5.29
C SER A 129 11.94 11.30 5.68
N TRP A 130 11.41 12.28 6.39
CA TRP A 130 12.14 13.50 6.80
C TRP A 130 13.13 13.22 7.95
N VAL A 131 12.66 12.73 9.12
CA VAL A 131 13.49 12.63 10.33
C VAL A 131 14.24 11.31 10.41
N ALA A 132 13.55 10.17 10.16
CA ALA A 132 14.14 8.87 10.40
C ALA A 132 15.02 8.37 9.26
N GLN A 133 14.80 8.85 8.03
CA GLN A 133 15.43 8.30 6.82
C GLN A 133 16.12 9.35 5.94
N ASN A 134 16.37 10.54 6.52
CA ASN A 134 17.25 11.57 5.97
C ASN A 134 16.91 12.00 4.53
N ARG A 135 15.63 12.33 4.30
CA ARG A 135 15.19 12.93 3.04
C ARG A 135 15.86 14.27 2.81
N GLY A 136 16.29 14.57 1.58
CA GLY A 136 17.02 15.79 1.24
C GLY A 136 16.15 16.96 0.74
N GLU A 137 14.82 16.76 0.60
CA GLU A 137 13.88 17.76 0.07
C GLU A 137 12.48 17.58 0.65
N LYS A 138 11.58 18.55 0.46
CA LYS A 138 10.16 18.38 0.81
C LYS A 138 9.56 17.19 0.08
N LEU A 139 8.69 16.43 0.76
CA LEU A 139 8.04 15.28 0.15
C LEU A 139 7.13 15.72 -1.02
N PRO A 140 7.42 15.32 -2.28
CA PRO A 140 6.55 15.61 -3.40
C PRO A 140 5.24 14.82 -3.27
N VAL A 141 4.11 15.51 -3.49
CA VAL A 141 2.77 14.92 -3.48
C VAL A 141 2.03 15.38 -4.71
N TYR A 142 1.61 14.43 -5.55
CA TYR A 142 0.79 14.67 -6.72
C TYR A 142 -0.63 14.15 -6.45
N GLY A 143 -1.63 14.84 -6.89
CA GLY A 143 -3.00 14.36 -6.77
C GLY A 143 -4.03 15.25 -7.43
N PRO A 144 -5.33 14.92 -7.33
CA PRO A 144 -6.41 15.67 -7.91
C PRO A 144 -6.59 17.03 -7.24
N ARG A 145 -7.49 17.83 -7.78
CA ARG A 145 -7.90 19.10 -7.17
C ARG A 145 -8.32 18.86 -5.71
N GLY A 146 -7.75 19.66 -4.81
CA GLY A 146 -7.97 19.54 -3.36
C GLY A 146 -6.78 18.96 -2.59
N THR A 147 -5.83 18.30 -3.24
CA THR A 147 -4.62 17.75 -2.60
C THR A 147 -3.86 18.79 -1.80
N GLN A 148 -3.82 20.05 -2.27
CA GLN A 148 -3.19 21.14 -1.54
C GLN A 148 -3.87 21.40 -0.19
N LEU A 149 -5.20 21.28 -0.08
CA LEU A 149 -5.91 21.44 1.20
C LEU A 149 -5.49 20.35 2.20
N VAL A 150 -5.26 19.13 1.73
CA VAL A 150 -4.79 18.01 2.57
C VAL A 150 -3.37 18.30 3.08
N THR A 151 -2.44 18.60 2.17
CA THR A 151 -1.02 18.81 2.51
C THR A 151 -0.81 20.04 3.39
N GLU A 152 -1.51 21.16 3.12
CA GLU A 152 -1.49 22.35 3.98
C GLU A 152 -2.14 22.08 5.33
N GLY A 153 -3.27 21.35 5.35
CA GLY A 153 -3.97 20.95 6.58
C GLY A 153 -3.09 20.11 7.49
N ILE A 154 -2.42 19.10 6.95
CA ILE A 154 -1.46 18.25 7.68
C ILE A 154 -0.27 19.10 8.15
N SER A 155 0.35 19.91 7.28
CA SER A 155 1.47 20.76 7.66
C SER A 155 1.12 21.67 8.83
N ARG A 156 -0.09 22.25 8.84
CA ARG A 156 -0.56 23.09 9.93
C ARG A 156 -0.87 22.30 11.20
N ALA A 157 -1.45 21.10 11.09
CA ALA A 157 -1.74 20.25 12.25
C ALA A 157 -0.47 19.77 12.96
N TYR A 158 0.61 19.56 12.23
CA TYR A 158 1.90 19.05 12.73
C TYR A 158 2.97 20.15 12.87
N GLU A 159 2.62 21.43 12.73
CA GLU A 159 3.57 22.56 12.80
C GLU A 159 4.44 22.52 14.06
N LEU A 160 3.82 22.33 15.24
CA LEU A 160 4.55 22.24 16.51
C LEU A 160 5.39 20.97 16.62
N ASP A 161 4.91 19.82 16.12
CA ASP A 161 5.70 18.57 16.12
C ASP A 161 6.97 18.74 15.28
N MET A 162 6.86 19.35 14.11
CA MET A 162 8.00 19.63 13.23
C MET A 162 9.01 20.58 13.92
N GLU A 163 8.54 21.67 14.54
CA GLU A 163 9.38 22.57 15.32
C GLU A 163 10.10 21.84 16.47
N TYR A 164 9.37 21.04 17.25
CA TYR A 164 9.93 20.29 18.39
C TYR A 164 10.99 19.29 17.94
N ARG A 165 10.81 18.61 16.80
CA ARG A 165 11.82 17.67 16.30
C ARG A 165 13.09 18.37 15.85
N THR A 166 12.99 19.50 15.16
CA THR A 166 14.16 20.33 14.82
C THR A 166 14.87 20.81 16.08
N LEU A 167 14.13 21.28 17.11
CA LEU A 167 14.72 21.70 18.38
C LEU A 167 15.38 20.55 19.16
N HIS A 168 14.81 19.32 19.10
CA HIS A 168 15.38 18.16 19.79
C HIS A 168 16.59 17.57 19.09
N HIS A 169 16.59 17.52 17.77
CA HIS A 169 17.57 16.73 17.00
C HIS A 169 18.54 17.63 16.21
N GLY A 170 18.23 18.92 16.05
CA GLY A 170 19.01 19.87 15.25
C GLY A 170 18.73 19.79 13.75
N GLU A 171 19.20 20.81 13.03
CA GLU A 171 19.02 20.97 11.59
C GLU A 171 19.72 19.85 10.76
N ASP A 172 20.74 19.21 11.31
CA ASP A 172 21.44 18.11 10.66
C ASP A 172 20.59 16.82 10.56
N VAL A 173 19.62 16.66 11.46
CA VAL A 173 18.75 15.47 11.52
C VAL A 173 17.32 15.78 11.08
N ALA A 174 16.83 16.94 11.48
CA ALA A 174 15.48 17.39 11.18
C ALA A 174 15.52 18.84 10.62
N PRO A 175 16.00 18.99 9.36
CA PRO A 175 16.14 20.29 8.72
C PRO A 175 14.78 20.98 8.54
N SER A 176 14.66 22.21 9.06
CA SER A 176 13.39 22.95 9.10
C SER A 176 12.94 23.46 7.73
N ASP A 177 13.86 23.65 6.79
CA ASP A 177 13.60 24.18 5.45
C ASP A 177 12.92 23.17 4.50
N ILE A 178 13.01 21.89 4.80
CA ILE A 178 12.39 20.81 4.02
C ILE A 178 11.17 20.16 4.69
N THR A 179 10.66 20.75 5.77
CA THR A 179 9.40 20.30 6.40
C THR A 179 8.20 20.50 5.48
N GLY A 180 7.22 19.62 5.61
CA GLY A 180 5.99 19.65 4.81
C GLY A 180 6.17 19.08 3.42
N PHE A 181 5.36 19.55 2.48
CA PHE A 181 5.16 18.90 1.19
C PHE A 181 5.46 19.85 0.03
N ASN A 182 5.83 19.27 -1.12
CA ASN A 182 5.85 19.94 -2.40
C ASN A 182 4.67 19.40 -3.23
N THR A 183 3.56 20.13 -3.24
CA THR A 183 2.29 19.65 -3.79
C THR A 183 2.10 20.10 -5.23
N THR A 184 1.79 19.15 -6.09
CA THR A 184 1.43 19.38 -7.50
C THR A 184 0.03 18.84 -7.79
N ILE A 185 -0.86 19.71 -8.26
CA ILE A 185 -2.18 19.31 -8.74
C ILE A 185 -2.04 18.75 -10.15
N ILE A 186 -2.55 17.53 -10.34
CA ILE A 186 -2.52 16.86 -11.64
C ILE A 186 -3.46 17.55 -12.62
N ASP A 187 -2.93 17.88 -13.79
CA ASP A 187 -3.67 18.44 -14.90
C ASP A 187 -3.93 17.34 -15.95
N LEU A 188 -5.18 16.94 -16.11
CA LEU A 188 -5.56 15.87 -17.05
C LEU A 188 -5.46 16.30 -18.55
N ASP A 189 -5.33 17.60 -18.84
CA ASP A 189 -4.97 18.06 -20.17
C ASP A 189 -3.48 17.81 -20.49
N ASN A 190 -2.65 17.64 -19.44
CA ASN A 190 -1.23 17.29 -19.50
C ASN A 190 -0.94 16.11 -18.56
N PRO A 191 -1.44 14.91 -18.86
CA PRO A 191 -1.55 13.81 -17.90
C PRO A 191 -0.23 13.09 -17.55
N VAL A 192 0.87 13.40 -18.24
CA VAL A 192 2.20 12.83 -17.93
C VAL A 192 2.78 13.60 -16.75
N ILE A 193 2.82 12.95 -15.58
CA ILE A 193 3.29 13.56 -14.32
C ILE A 193 4.77 13.31 -14.04
N PHE A 194 5.36 12.32 -14.69
CA PHE A 194 6.79 11.99 -14.60
C PHE A 194 7.27 11.35 -15.90
N ASP A 195 8.44 11.74 -16.42
CA ASP A 195 9.10 11.12 -17.57
C ASP A 195 10.62 11.40 -17.53
N ASP A 196 11.42 10.38 -17.22
CA ASP A 196 12.89 10.41 -17.29
C ASP A 196 13.44 9.65 -18.51
N LYS A 197 12.57 9.27 -19.45
CA LYS A 197 12.81 8.42 -20.64
C LYS A 197 12.94 6.92 -20.36
N LYS A 198 13.10 6.50 -19.10
CA LYS A 198 13.10 5.08 -18.70
C LYS A 198 11.75 4.71 -18.08
N LEU A 199 11.28 5.54 -17.14
CA LEU A 199 9.99 5.44 -16.49
C LEU A 199 9.12 6.62 -16.91
N LYS A 200 7.91 6.33 -17.35
CA LYS A 200 6.87 7.32 -17.61
C LYS A 200 5.65 7.00 -16.74
N ILE A 201 5.12 8.02 -16.08
CA ILE A 201 3.89 7.92 -15.28
C ILE A 201 2.83 8.82 -15.90
N THR A 202 1.68 8.22 -16.23
CA THR A 202 0.53 8.92 -16.80
C THR A 202 -0.66 8.76 -15.86
N ALA A 203 -1.27 9.88 -15.45
CA ALA A 203 -2.52 9.89 -14.70
C ALA A 203 -3.71 9.89 -15.69
N PHE A 204 -4.82 9.32 -15.29
CA PHE A 204 -6.06 9.32 -16.06
C PHE A 204 -7.28 9.30 -15.14
N GLU A 205 -8.40 9.78 -15.61
CA GLU A 205 -9.65 9.80 -14.84
C GLU A 205 -10.33 8.44 -14.85
N VAL A 206 -10.98 8.09 -13.73
CA VAL A 206 -11.81 6.90 -13.56
C VAL A 206 -13.17 7.27 -12.95
N ASP A 207 -14.10 6.32 -12.92
CA ASP A 207 -15.50 6.57 -12.58
C ASP A 207 -15.78 6.27 -11.08
N HIS A 208 -15.76 7.32 -10.24
CA HIS A 208 -16.03 7.20 -8.78
C HIS A 208 -16.91 8.35 -8.24
N PRO A 209 -18.13 8.53 -8.81
CA PRO A 209 -18.99 9.66 -8.43
C PRO A 209 -19.43 9.56 -6.96
N PRO A 210 -19.55 10.70 -6.23
CA PRO A 210 -19.44 12.08 -6.71
C PRO A 210 -18.01 12.66 -6.65
N VAL A 211 -16.98 11.83 -6.50
CA VAL A 211 -15.56 12.26 -6.43
C VAL A 211 -15.04 12.51 -7.84
N GLU A 212 -14.81 13.78 -8.18
CA GLU A 212 -14.38 14.21 -9.50
C GLU A 212 -13.24 15.24 -9.41
N PRO A 213 -12.08 14.97 -10.03
CA PRO A 213 -11.71 13.70 -10.65
C PRO A 213 -11.27 12.65 -9.61
N SER A 214 -11.57 11.38 -9.87
CA SER A 214 -10.86 10.23 -9.30
C SER A 214 -9.86 9.72 -10.35
N LEU A 215 -8.66 9.33 -9.91
CA LEU A 215 -7.53 9.07 -10.80
C LEU A 215 -7.06 7.62 -10.74
N GLY A 216 -6.70 7.08 -11.90
CA GLY A 216 -5.82 5.93 -12.03
C GLY A 216 -4.43 6.37 -12.51
N PHE A 217 -3.46 5.47 -12.42
CA PHE A 217 -2.09 5.71 -12.84
C PHE A 217 -1.56 4.57 -13.71
N ARG A 218 -0.88 4.91 -14.82
CA ARG A 218 -0.14 3.98 -15.65
C ARG A 218 1.36 4.27 -15.54
N PHE A 219 2.13 3.24 -15.22
CA PHE A 219 3.59 3.24 -15.13
C PHE A 219 4.15 2.42 -16.30
N ASP A 220 4.85 3.05 -17.22
CA ASP A 220 5.54 2.40 -18.34
C ASP A 220 7.05 2.46 -18.09
N TYR A 221 7.69 1.29 -17.93
CA TYR A 221 9.13 1.18 -17.64
C TYR A 221 9.82 0.21 -18.61
N LYS A 222 10.61 0.73 -19.54
CA LYS A 222 11.44 -0.07 -20.48
C LYS A 222 10.68 -1.24 -21.13
N GLY A 223 9.45 -0.99 -21.57
CA GLY A 223 8.59 -1.97 -22.22
C GLY A 223 7.75 -2.84 -21.28
N ARG A 224 7.83 -2.64 -19.97
CA ARG A 224 6.92 -3.22 -18.97
C ARG A 224 5.91 -2.17 -18.52
N SER A 225 4.72 -2.61 -18.12
CA SER A 225 3.66 -1.68 -17.70
C SER A 225 2.85 -2.19 -16.51
N ILE A 226 2.61 -1.29 -15.56
CA ILE A 226 1.72 -1.49 -14.42
C ILE A 226 0.66 -0.41 -14.43
N VAL A 227 -0.60 -0.79 -14.25
CA VAL A 227 -1.74 0.13 -14.12
C VAL A 227 -2.36 -0.04 -12.74
N ILE A 228 -2.75 1.06 -12.11
CA ILE A 228 -3.46 1.10 -10.83
C ILE A 228 -4.76 1.84 -11.08
N SER A 229 -5.90 1.21 -10.78
CA SER A 229 -7.21 1.78 -11.05
C SER A 229 -7.54 3.00 -10.17
N GLY A 230 -7.07 3.01 -8.90
CA GLY A 230 -7.74 3.76 -7.85
C GLY A 230 -9.12 3.14 -7.58
N ASP A 231 -9.99 3.87 -6.88
CA ASP A 231 -11.36 3.45 -6.68
C ASP A 231 -12.20 3.82 -7.90
N THR A 232 -12.94 2.84 -8.41
CA THR A 232 -13.74 3.05 -9.62
C THR A 232 -14.86 2.03 -9.75
N ASP A 233 -15.98 2.46 -10.31
CA ASP A 233 -16.93 1.57 -10.95
C ASP A 233 -16.35 1.02 -12.27
N TYR A 234 -17.11 0.23 -13.03
CA TYR A 234 -16.69 -0.26 -14.34
C TYR A 234 -16.39 0.88 -15.30
N SER A 235 -15.11 1.16 -15.53
CA SER A 235 -14.64 2.33 -16.27
C SER A 235 -14.09 1.98 -17.65
N THR A 236 -14.72 2.53 -18.69
CA THR A 236 -14.25 2.39 -20.07
C THR A 236 -12.93 3.12 -20.32
N ASN A 237 -12.68 4.22 -19.58
CA ASN A 237 -11.39 4.93 -19.67
C ASN A 237 -10.27 4.10 -19.03
N LEU A 238 -10.50 3.46 -17.88
CA LEU A 238 -9.54 2.52 -17.30
C LEU A 238 -9.19 1.42 -18.30
N ILE A 239 -10.18 0.80 -18.96
CA ILE A 239 -9.96 -0.25 -19.97
C ILE A 239 -9.06 0.28 -21.10
N ALA A 240 -9.31 1.50 -21.59
CA ALA A 240 -8.50 2.11 -22.63
C ALA A 240 -7.05 2.39 -22.18
N GLN A 241 -6.86 2.87 -20.95
CA GLN A 241 -5.54 3.16 -20.38
C GLN A 241 -4.77 1.90 -19.94
N ALA A 242 -5.49 0.84 -19.54
CA ALA A 242 -4.89 -0.45 -19.19
C ALA A 242 -4.61 -1.34 -20.41
N LYS A 243 -4.93 -0.87 -21.62
CA LYS A 243 -4.76 -1.68 -22.84
C LYS A 243 -3.35 -2.25 -22.95
N ASP A 244 -3.30 -3.58 -23.16
CA ASP A 244 -2.10 -4.40 -23.31
C ASP A 244 -1.08 -4.24 -22.15
N ALA A 245 -1.54 -3.83 -20.95
CA ALA A 245 -0.68 -3.74 -19.78
C ALA A 245 -0.24 -5.12 -19.28
N ASP A 246 0.96 -5.18 -18.70
CA ASP A 246 1.43 -6.42 -18.07
C ASP A 246 0.63 -6.71 -16.80
N LEU A 247 0.37 -5.68 -15.98
CA LEU A 247 -0.28 -5.82 -14.68
C LEU A 247 -1.31 -4.72 -14.46
N LEU A 248 -2.49 -5.11 -13.95
CA LEU A 248 -3.52 -4.21 -13.46
C LEU A 248 -3.77 -4.49 -11.97
N PHE A 249 -3.57 -3.49 -11.11
CA PHE A 249 -4.14 -3.45 -9.78
C PHE A 249 -5.53 -2.80 -9.87
N HIS A 250 -6.57 -3.51 -9.44
CA HIS A 250 -7.95 -3.04 -9.50
C HIS A 250 -8.61 -3.15 -8.13
N ASP A 251 -9.34 -2.11 -7.71
CA ASP A 251 -10.21 -2.17 -6.55
C ASP A 251 -11.31 -3.24 -6.75
N ALA A 252 -11.89 -3.73 -5.68
CA ALA A 252 -12.95 -4.71 -5.79
C ALA A 252 -13.90 -4.70 -4.60
N LEU A 253 -15.20 -4.61 -4.89
CA LEU A 253 -16.28 -4.70 -3.91
C LEU A 253 -17.11 -5.96 -4.15
N SER A 254 -17.20 -6.85 -3.18
CA SER A 254 -18.06 -8.03 -3.29
C SER A 254 -19.52 -7.65 -3.11
N TYR A 255 -20.26 -7.44 -4.20
CA TYR A 255 -21.69 -7.15 -4.17
C TYR A 255 -22.48 -8.20 -3.38
N LYS A 256 -22.12 -9.49 -3.49
CA LYS A 256 -22.76 -10.55 -2.73
C LYS A 256 -22.60 -10.38 -1.22
N MET A 257 -21.39 -10.06 -0.75
CA MET A 257 -21.12 -9.91 0.68
C MET A 257 -21.72 -8.59 1.22
N ILE A 258 -21.60 -7.51 0.47
CA ILE A 258 -22.13 -6.19 0.85
C ILE A 258 -23.65 -6.17 0.80
N GLY A 259 -24.30 -6.70 -0.24
CA GLY A 259 -25.74 -6.82 -0.29
C GLY A 259 -26.31 -7.66 0.86
N ARG A 260 -25.60 -8.71 1.28
CA ARG A 260 -25.99 -9.47 2.47
C ARG A 260 -25.81 -8.68 3.77
N ALA A 261 -24.74 -7.89 3.87
CA ALA A 261 -24.52 -7.01 5.03
C ALA A 261 -25.58 -5.90 5.12
N GLU A 262 -26.00 -5.35 3.98
CA GLU A 262 -27.13 -4.41 3.87
C GLU A 262 -28.42 -5.01 4.45
N GLU A 263 -28.87 -6.18 3.94
CA GLU A 263 -30.06 -6.87 4.44
C GLU A 263 -30.01 -7.15 5.96
N LEU A 264 -28.85 -7.60 6.45
CA LEU A 264 -28.66 -7.89 7.87
C LEU A 264 -28.75 -6.60 8.71
N SER A 265 -28.22 -5.48 8.20
CA SER A 265 -28.26 -4.18 8.86
C SER A 265 -29.69 -3.67 9.00
N ASP A 266 -30.52 -3.86 7.98
CA ASP A 266 -31.96 -3.54 8.06
C ASP A 266 -32.68 -4.41 9.10
N ASN A 267 -32.41 -5.73 9.11
CA ASN A 267 -33.04 -6.65 10.06
C ASN A 267 -32.72 -6.32 11.52
N ILE A 268 -31.55 -5.76 11.81
CA ILE A 268 -31.14 -5.32 13.16
C ILE A 268 -31.40 -3.82 13.41
N GLN A 269 -32.19 -3.17 12.56
CA GLN A 269 -32.60 -1.77 12.67
C GLN A 269 -31.42 -0.76 12.72
N ARG A 270 -30.45 -0.93 11.83
CA ARG A 270 -29.31 -0.02 11.62
C ARG A 270 -29.39 0.65 10.23
N PRO A 271 -30.36 1.56 10.01
CA PRO A 271 -30.62 2.11 8.68
C PRO A 271 -29.46 2.94 8.09
N GLN A 272 -28.63 3.59 8.93
CA GLN A 272 -27.46 4.33 8.43
C GLN A 272 -26.41 3.35 7.84
N LEU A 273 -26.21 2.21 8.49
CA LEU A 273 -25.25 1.21 8.03
C LEU A 273 -25.77 0.50 6.75
N SER A 274 -27.06 0.16 6.73
CA SER A 274 -27.72 -0.36 5.53
C SER A 274 -27.58 0.62 4.35
N ARG A 275 -27.81 1.91 4.59
CA ARG A 275 -27.64 2.95 3.55
C ARG A 275 -26.20 3.03 3.03
N ILE A 276 -25.19 2.96 3.90
CA ILE A 276 -23.78 2.94 3.49
C ILE A 276 -23.52 1.72 2.59
N PHE A 277 -23.97 0.53 2.99
CA PHE A 277 -23.77 -0.68 2.19
C PHE A 277 -24.49 -0.64 0.84
N TYR A 278 -25.63 0.01 0.75
CA TYR A 278 -26.29 0.27 -0.52
C TYR A 278 -25.47 1.21 -1.39
N ASP A 279 -25.09 2.38 -0.85
CA ASP A 279 -24.42 3.45 -1.62
C ASP A 279 -23.08 3.01 -2.20
N ILE A 280 -22.24 2.27 -1.44
CA ILE A 280 -20.90 1.86 -1.89
C ILE A 280 -20.91 0.92 -3.09
N GLN A 281 -22.03 0.29 -3.43
CA GLN A 281 -22.18 -0.56 -4.60
C GLN A 281 -22.35 0.25 -5.90
N GLU A 282 -22.58 1.57 -5.82
CA GLU A 282 -22.83 2.43 -6.98
C GLU A 282 -21.54 3.04 -7.58
N TYR A 283 -20.39 2.87 -6.90
CA TYR A 283 -19.14 3.53 -7.28
C TYR A 283 -17.88 2.68 -7.09
N HIS A 284 -18.05 1.37 -6.95
CA HIS A 284 -16.98 0.38 -6.94
C HIS A 284 -17.33 -0.82 -7.82
N ALA A 285 -16.37 -1.28 -8.61
CA ALA A 285 -16.54 -2.47 -9.44
C ALA A 285 -16.57 -3.75 -8.60
N SER A 286 -17.38 -4.72 -9.04
CA SER A 286 -17.31 -6.07 -8.50
C SER A 286 -16.04 -6.81 -8.99
N PRO A 287 -15.59 -7.88 -8.29
CA PRO A 287 -14.48 -8.70 -8.77
C PRO A 287 -14.72 -9.30 -10.19
N ILE A 288 -15.98 -9.53 -10.57
CA ILE A 288 -16.35 -10.00 -11.90
C ILE A 288 -16.15 -8.89 -12.93
N GLU A 289 -16.62 -7.68 -12.66
CA GLU A 289 -16.47 -6.51 -13.54
C GLU A 289 -15.01 -6.12 -13.71
N ALA A 290 -14.22 -6.12 -12.63
CA ALA A 290 -12.79 -5.90 -12.70
C ALA A 290 -12.06 -6.96 -13.55
N ALA A 291 -12.49 -8.23 -13.48
CA ALA A 291 -11.98 -9.29 -14.34
C ALA A 291 -12.41 -9.11 -15.81
N GLN A 292 -13.62 -8.63 -16.06
CA GLN A 292 -14.09 -8.27 -17.42
C GLN A 292 -13.27 -7.11 -17.99
N ALA A 293 -13.08 -6.03 -17.21
CA ALA A 293 -12.26 -4.88 -17.60
C ALA A 293 -10.82 -5.30 -17.96
N ALA A 294 -10.21 -6.18 -17.14
CA ALA A 294 -8.88 -6.73 -17.40
C ALA A 294 -8.82 -7.55 -18.71
N ASN A 295 -9.87 -8.33 -19.00
CA ASN A 295 -9.97 -9.09 -20.25
C ASN A 295 -10.14 -8.18 -21.47
N GLU A 296 -11.01 -7.17 -21.39
CA GLU A 296 -11.24 -6.20 -22.47
C GLU A 296 -9.99 -5.35 -22.76
N ALA A 297 -9.24 -5.02 -21.72
CA ALA A 297 -7.96 -4.32 -21.84
C ALA A 297 -6.81 -5.23 -22.29
N ASN A 298 -7.01 -6.54 -22.42
CA ASN A 298 -5.97 -7.53 -22.71
C ASN A 298 -4.79 -7.50 -21.71
N VAL A 299 -5.09 -7.33 -20.42
CA VAL A 299 -4.09 -7.31 -19.34
C VAL A 299 -3.56 -8.71 -19.09
N LYS A 300 -2.25 -8.88 -18.91
CA LYS A 300 -1.64 -10.19 -18.66
C LYS A 300 -1.94 -10.73 -17.26
N GLU A 301 -1.81 -9.92 -16.22
CA GLU A 301 -2.10 -10.29 -14.82
C GLU A 301 -2.99 -9.25 -14.15
N LEU A 302 -3.98 -9.71 -13.35
CA LEU A 302 -4.89 -8.88 -12.55
C LEU A 302 -4.63 -9.12 -11.07
N ILE A 303 -4.47 -8.06 -10.28
CA ILE A 303 -4.40 -8.14 -8.83
C ILE A 303 -5.54 -7.30 -8.24
N PHE A 304 -6.45 -7.96 -7.52
CA PHE A 304 -7.47 -7.27 -6.75
C PHE A 304 -6.87 -6.73 -5.46
N TYR A 305 -6.99 -5.42 -5.25
CA TYR A 305 -6.62 -4.73 -4.01
C TYR A 305 -7.79 -3.84 -3.55
N HIS A 306 -7.65 -3.00 -2.54
CA HIS A 306 -8.76 -2.19 -2.02
C HIS A 306 -10.04 -3.01 -1.82
N LEU A 307 -9.91 -4.11 -1.05
CA LEU A 307 -10.96 -5.13 -0.97
C LEU A 307 -12.11 -4.71 -0.04
N ILE A 308 -13.34 -4.73 -0.51
CA ILE A 308 -14.54 -4.35 0.25
C ILE A 308 -15.59 -5.48 0.23
N PRO A 309 -15.90 -6.09 1.39
CA PRO A 309 -15.15 -6.07 2.65
C PRO A 309 -13.88 -6.93 2.52
N ALA A 310 -12.79 -6.53 3.16
CA ALA A 310 -11.55 -7.31 3.09
C ALA A 310 -11.74 -8.71 3.68
N PRO A 311 -11.53 -9.80 2.91
CA PRO A 311 -11.82 -11.15 3.37
C PRO A 311 -10.77 -11.65 4.37
N GLN A 312 -11.21 -11.98 5.60
CA GLN A 312 -10.33 -12.36 6.72
C GLN A 312 -10.06 -13.88 6.84
N SER A 313 -10.75 -14.71 6.07
CA SER A 313 -10.62 -16.16 6.15
C SER A 313 -10.61 -16.79 4.77
N PHE A 314 -10.13 -18.04 4.68
CA PHE A 314 -10.16 -18.80 3.43
C PHE A 314 -11.57 -18.90 2.82
N ILE A 315 -12.60 -19.11 3.65
CA ILE A 315 -14.00 -19.15 3.18
C ILE A 315 -14.43 -17.77 2.67
N ALA A 316 -14.08 -16.70 3.37
CA ALA A 316 -14.39 -15.33 2.94
C ALA A 316 -13.69 -14.99 1.60
N LYS A 317 -12.45 -15.43 1.40
CA LYS A 317 -11.74 -15.28 0.12
C LYS A 317 -12.46 -15.98 -1.03
N ILE A 318 -12.95 -17.21 -0.82
CA ILE A 318 -13.73 -17.94 -1.85
C ILE A 318 -15.03 -17.20 -2.19
N LEU A 319 -15.75 -16.71 -1.18
CA LEU A 319 -17.00 -15.98 -1.39
C LEU A 319 -16.77 -14.63 -2.06
N PHE A 320 -15.65 -13.98 -1.79
CA PHE A 320 -15.30 -12.68 -2.35
C PHE A 320 -15.10 -12.75 -3.88
N VAL A 321 -14.40 -13.78 -4.35
CA VAL A 321 -14.06 -13.98 -5.78
C VAL A 321 -15.00 -14.93 -6.51
N GLU A 322 -16.18 -15.23 -5.94
CA GLU A 322 -17.13 -16.13 -6.59
C GLU A 322 -17.55 -15.61 -7.96
N GLY A 323 -17.45 -16.45 -8.99
CA GLY A 323 -17.77 -16.12 -10.39
C GLY A 323 -16.59 -15.53 -11.19
N VAL A 324 -15.49 -15.12 -10.57
CA VAL A 324 -14.31 -14.58 -11.29
C VAL A 324 -13.76 -15.61 -12.27
N ASN A 325 -13.62 -16.87 -11.86
CA ASN A 325 -13.10 -17.94 -12.72
C ASN A 325 -13.97 -18.26 -13.95
N ASP A 326 -15.25 -17.90 -13.94
CA ASP A 326 -16.14 -18.06 -15.09
C ASP A 326 -15.82 -17.05 -16.20
N VAL A 327 -15.21 -15.91 -15.83
CA VAL A 327 -14.85 -14.79 -16.70
C VAL A 327 -13.35 -14.80 -17.03
N ARG A 328 -12.52 -15.01 -16.01
CA ARG A 328 -11.06 -15.04 -16.08
C ARG A 328 -10.53 -16.23 -15.27
N PRO A 329 -10.33 -17.40 -15.91
CA PRO A 329 -10.01 -18.63 -15.21
C PRO A 329 -8.60 -18.68 -14.62
N ASP A 330 -7.69 -17.81 -15.08
CA ASP A 330 -6.29 -17.74 -14.65
C ASP A 330 -5.77 -16.29 -14.71
N ASN A 331 -4.51 -16.11 -14.28
CA ASN A 331 -3.80 -14.83 -14.29
C ASN A 331 -4.53 -13.73 -13.49
N TRP A 332 -4.99 -14.10 -12.30
CA TRP A 332 -5.48 -13.15 -11.30
C TRP A 332 -5.09 -13.55 -9.88
N THR A 333 -4.95 -12.57 -9.02
CA THR A 333 -4.54 -12.72 -7.62
C THR A 333 -5.42 -11.86 -6.72
N LEU A 334 -5.89 -12.42 -5.62
CA LEU A 334 -6.53 -11.66 -4.53
C LEU A 334 -5.44 -11.24 -3.54
N ALA A 335 -5.14 -9.94 -3.45
CA ALA A 335 -4.04 -9.46 -2.65
C ALA A 335 -4.25 -9.63 -1.14
N ASP A 336 -3.16 -9.89 -0.47
CA ASP A 336 -2.93 -9.58 0.94
C ASP A 336 -1.89 -8.45 1.04
N ASP A 337 -1.77 -7.79 2.19
CA ASP A 337 -0.65 -6.89 2.43
C ASP A 337 0.67 -7.65 2.22
N GLY A 338 1.59 -7.05 1.48
CA GLY A 338 2.84 -7.70 1.09
C GLY A 338 2.79 -8.48 -0.23
N THR A 339 1.62 -8.61 -0.88
CA THR A 339 1.55 -9.18 -2.24
C THR A 339 2.39 -8.32 -3.19
N MET A 340 3.34 -8.96 -3.87
CA MET A 340 4.33 -8.29 -4.71
C MET A 340 4.39 -8.92 -6.10
N ALA A 341 4.29 -8.09 -7.13
CA ALA A 341 4.51 -8.47 -8.52
C ALA A 341 5.86 -7.92 -9.00
N ILE A 342 6.72 -8.80 -9.51
CA ILE A 342 8.03 -8.45 -10.06
C ILE A 342 7.99 -8.69 -11.56
N LEU A 343 8.26 -7.65 -12.34
CA LEU A 343 8.26 -7.65 -13.80
C LEU A 343 9.69 -7.35 -14.32
N PRO A 344 10.51 -8.37 -14.60
CA PRO A 344 11.84 -8.15 -15.18
C PRO A 344 11.75 -7.51 -16.56
N VAL A 345 12.67 -6.58 -16.86
CA VAL A 345 12.80 -5.97 -18.19
C VAL A 345 13.37 -7.01 -19.17
N ASN A 346 12.98 -6.94 -20.44
CA ASN A 346 13.35 -7.89 -21.50
C ASN A 346 12.85 -9.34 -21.24
N SER A 347 11.78 -9.50 -20.50
CA SER A 347 11.11 -10.76 -20.21
C SER A 347 9.61 -10.55 -20.22
N ASP A 348 8.83 -11.56 -20.55
CA ASP A 348 7.36 -11.56 -20.38
C ASP A 348 6.93 -12.11 -19.01
N GLU A 349 7.88 -12.51 -18.18
CA GLU A 349 7.62 -13.07 -16.86
C GLU A 349 6.96 -12.03 -15.95
N ILE A 350 5.95 -12.45 -15.21
CA ILE A 350 5.34 -11.74 -14.09
C ILE A 350 5.40 -12.69 -12.90
N LYS A 351 6.26 -12.38 -11.93
CA LYS A 351 6.42 -13.20 -10.74
C LYS A 351 5.61 -12.62 -9.60
N ILE A 352 4.56 -13.32 -9.19
CA ILE A 352 3.78 -12.98 -7.99
C ILE A 352 4.37 -13.70 -6.78
N THR A 353 4.63 -12.96 -5.72
CA THR A 353 5.18 -13.46 -4.45
C THR A 353 4.67 -12.62 -3.28
N ASN A 354 5.16 -12.87 -2.07
CA ASN A 354 4.88 -12.05 -0.89
C ASN A 354 6.22 -11.53 -0.32
N ILE A 355 6.21 -10.32 0.25
CA ILE A 355 7.34 -9.72 0.94
C ILE A 355 7.33 -10.17 2.41
N ASP A 356 7.89 -11.29 2.73
CA ASP A 356 7.92 -11.86 4.11
C ASP A 356 9.08 -11.28 4.95
#